data_d0aa7db85e48bce3c1f4f5309562b088
#
_entry.id   d0aa7db85e48bce3c1f4f5309562b088
#
_cell.length_a   1.000
_cell.length_b   1.000
_cell.length_c   1.000
_cell.angle_alpha   90.00
_cell.angle_beta   90.00
_cell.angle_gamma   90.00
#
_symmetry.space_group_name_H-M   'P 1'
#
loop_
_entity.id
_entity.type
_entity.pdbx_description
1 polymer ?
#
loop_
_entity_poly.entity_id
_entity_poly.type
_entity_poly.pdbx_seq_one_letter_code
_entity_poly.pdbx_strand_id
1 'polypeptide(L)'
;FGDSQQDFFVRFKRMKGYNVLNPFGTDNNGLPTLRLIEKEKNVDSKSMDRTKFIELCNKTIKEEFIPMFLKDAKRLGLSADWNLFYSTIDERSRRISQESFIDLYKKGREYRTESPSLWCTGCQTTIAQVELEDKEFSSYFNDIKFDVSGKEIIVATTRPELLPACVAIFYNPSDKRYKNLKGKMAKVPLFNFEVPIMKDSAVDIEKGTGIVMCCTFGDQTDMEWQKKYKLPIKNAVEKDGTMSSISEKYSGLKILDARKKI
;
A
#
# COMPACT_ATOMS: atom_id res chain seq x y z
N PHE A 1 -4.25 -8.84 -23.90
CA PHE A 1 -4.81 -10.20 -23.80
C PHE A 1 -6.32 -10.15 -23.50
N GLY A 2 -6.75 -9.34 -22.50
CA GLY A 2 -8.17 -9.22 -22.14
C GLY A 2 -9.06 -8.72 -23.26
N ASP A 3 -8.65 -7.68 -23.96
CA ASP A 3 -9.40 -7.11 -25.09
C ASP A 3 -9.60 -8.09 -26.22
N SER A 4 -8.61 -8.94 -26.51
CA SER A 4 -8.73 -9.97 -27.56
C SER A 4 -9.73 -11.07 -27.16
N GLN A 5 -9.77 -11.47 -25.90
CA GLN A 5 -10.76 -12.46 -25.43
C GLN A 5 -12.18 -11.90 -25.49
N GLN A 6 -12.37 -10.66 -25.11
CA GLN A 6 -13.66 -9.97 -25.23
C GLN A 6 -14.08 -9.88 -26.71
N ASP A 7 -13.17 -9.52 -27.61
CA ASP A 7 -13.44 -9.40 -29.03
C ASP A 7 -13.87 -10.73 -29.65
N PHE A 8 -13.28 -11.86 -29.28
CA PHE A 8 -13.72 -13.19 -29.73
C PHE A 8 -15.16 -13.46 -29.33
N PHE A 9 -15.56 -13.12 -28.12
CA PHE A 9 -16.94 -13.27 -27.66
C PHE A 9 -17.90 -12.39 -28.44
N VAL A 10 -17.55 -11.13 -28.66
CA VAL A 10 -18.36 -10.18 -29.44
C VAL A 10 -18.57 -10.70 -30.85
N ARG A 11 -17.50 -11.11 -31.53
CA ARG A 11 -17.56 -11.66 -32.91
C ARG A 11 -18.41 -12.93 -32.96
N PHE A 12 -18.18 -13.86 -32.05
CA PHE A 12 -18.95 -15.09 -31.97
C PHE A 12 -20.44 -14.82 -31.81
N LYS A 13 -20.84 -13.90 -30.93
CA LYS A 13 -22.24 -13.54 -30.73
C LYS A 13 -22.85 -12.85 -31.95
N ARG A 14 -22.13 -11.94 -32.60
CA ARG A 14 -22.55 -11.29 -33.85
C ARG A 14 -22.78 -12.34 -34.98
N MET A 15 -21.87 -13.30 -35.13
CA MET A 15 -22.03 -14.40 -36.09
C MET A 15 -23.25 -15.30 -35.79
N LYS A 16 -23.68 -15.37 -34.52
CA LYS A 16 -24.89 -16.07 -34.09
C LYS A 16 -26.16 -15.23 -34.25
N GLY A 17 -26.09 -14.03 -34.86
CA GLY A 17 -27.23 -13.16 -35.11
C GLY A 17 -27.65 -12.28 -33.93
N TYR A 18 -26.84 -12.22 -32.85
CA TYR A 18 -27.13 -11.31 -31.74
C TYR A 18 -26.75 -9.88 -32.08
N ASN A 19 -27.56 -8.92 -31.62
CA ASN A 19 -27.17 -7.51 -31.58
C ASN A 19 -26.30 -7.28 -30.35
N VAL A 20 -25.02 -6.98 -30.56
CA VAL A 20 -24.03 -6.85 -29.50
C VAL A 20 -23.53 -5.43 -29.42
N LEU A 21 -23.80 -4.74 -28.31
CA LEU A 21 -23.22 -3.44 -27.95
C LEU A 21 -21.82 -3.66 -27.38
N ASN A 22 -20.80 -3.09 -28.02
CA ASN A 22 -19.41 -3.20 -27.58
C ASN A 22 -18.68 -1.84 -27.73
N PRO A 23 -19.02 -0.84 -26.91
CA PRO A 23 -18.33 0.44 -26.94
C PRO A 23 -16.86 0.25 -26.53
N PHE A 24 -15.96 1.04 -27.14
CA PHE A 24 -14.56 1.04 -26.77
C PHE A 24 -14.27 2.16 -25.77
N GLY A 25 -13.64 1.84 -24.67
CA GLY A 25 -13.25 2.81 -23.63
C GLY A 25 -11.78 2.74 -23.29
N THR A 26 -11.24 3.86 -22.83
CA THR A 26 -9.88 3.93 -22.28
C THR A 26 -9.91 4.29 -20.81
N ASP A 27 -9.23 3.49 -19.98
CA ASP A 27 -8.92 3.86 -18.61
C ASP A 27 -7.61 4.65 -18.60
N ASN A 28 -7.73 5.94 -18.32
CA ASN A 28 -6.63 6.90 -18.39
C ASN A 28 -6.18 7.38 -17.01
N ASN A 29 -6.75 6.83 -15.94
CA ASN A 29 -6.37 7.13 -14.57
C ASN A 29 -5.26 6.17 -14.09
N GLY A 30 -4.62 6.56 -13.00
CA GLY A 30 -3.69 5.72 -12.29
C GLY A 30 -2.24 6.16 -12.35
N LEU A 31 -1.48 5.65 -11.39
CA LEU A 31 -0.06 5.97 -11.20
C LEU A 31 0.81 5.54 -12.39
N PRO A 32 0.59 4.39 -13.06
CA PRO A 32 1.41 4.00 -14.22
C PRO A 32 1.37 5.02 -15.35
N THR A 33 0.18 5.58 -15.65
CA THR A 33 0.03 6.62 -16.68
C THR A 33 0.81 7.89 -16.31
N LEU A 34 0.72 8.33 -15.04
CA LEU A 34 1.46 9.50 -14.55
C LEU A 34 2.97 9.28 -14.67
N ARG A 35 3.45 8.11 -14.29
CA ARG A 35 4.88 7.74 -14.40
C ARG A 35 5.38 7.70 -15.83
N LEU A 36 4.55 7.21 -16.76
CA LEU A 36 4.88 7.23 -18.18
C LEU A 36 5.06 8.67 -18.67
N ILE A 37 4.15 9.56 -18.29
CA ILE A 37 4.22 11.00 -18.66
C ILE A 37 5.48 11.65 -18.08
N GLU A 38 5.78 11.42 -16.79
CA GLU A 38 7.01 11.93 -16.18
C GLU A 38 8.26 11.51 -16.98
N LYS A 39 8.31 10.23 -17.36
CA LYS A 39 9.43 9.70 -18.15
C LYS A 39 9.50 10.29 -19.54
N GLU A 40 8.39 10.34 -20.29
CA GLU A 40 8.39 10.81 -21.69
C GLU A 40 8.57 12.31 -21.81
N LYS A 41 8.03 13.07 -20.86
CA LYS A 41 8.16 14.54 -20.85
C LYS A 41 9.38 15.03 -20.04
N ASN A 42 10.13 14.10 -19.42
CA ASN A 42 11.29 14.39 -18.58
C ASN A 42 10.97 15.43 -17.50
N VAL A 43 9.87 15.22 -16.76
CA VAL A 43 9.40 16.08 -15.67
C VAL A 43 9.31 15.28 -14.36
N ASP A 44 9.44 15.98 -13.22
CA ASP A 44 9.20 15.41 -11.90
C ASP A 44 7.95 16.07 -11.30
N SER A 45 6.91 15.28 -11.08
CA SER A 45 5.64 15.73 -10.48
C SER A 45 5.79 16.33 -9.09
N LYS A 46 6.84 15.98 -8.35
CA LYS A 46 7.09 16.47 -6.99
C LYS A 46 7.63 17.91 -6.99
N SER A 47 8.39 18.26 -8.03
CA SER A 47 9.00 19.59 -8.18
C SER A 47 8.12 20.56 -8.98
N MET A 48 7.07 20.07 -9.63
CA MET A 48 6.17 20.84 -10.47
C MET A 48 4.92 21.27 -9.70
N ASP A 49 4.37 22.45 -10.04
CA ASP A 49 3.05 22.85 -9.55
C ASP A 49 1.99 21.81 -9.93
N ARG A 50 1.15 21.42 -8.96
CA ARG A 50 0.17 20.36 -9.14
C ARG A 50 -0.82 20.63 -10.27
N THR A 51 -1.29 21.87 -10.42
CA THR A 51 -2.25 22.24 -11.47
C THR A 51 -1.63 22.12 -12.84
N LYS A 52 -0.41 22.63 -13.00
CA LYS A 52 0.35 22.53 -14.25
C LYS A 52 0.66 21.08 -14.62
N PHE A 53 0.98 20.25 -13.64
CA PHE A 53 1.19 18.81 -13.88
C PHE A 53 -0.09 18.12 -14.35
N ILE A 54 -1.24 18.41 -13.73
CA ILE A 54 -2.55 17.88 -14.14
C ILE A 54 -2.90 18.32 -15.56
N GLU A 55 -2.67 19.58 -15.90
CA GLU A 55 -2.89 20.10 -17.25
C GLU A 55 -2.01 19.41 -18.29
N LEU A 56 -0.72 19.22 -17.98
CA LEU A 56 0.21 18.47 -18.82
C LEU A 56 -0.25 17.04 -19.03
N CYS A 57 -0.67 16.35 -17.96
CA CYS A 57 -1.19 14.99 -18.05
C CYS A 57 -2.43 14.91 -18.92
N ASN A 58 -3.42 15.76 -18.68
CA ASN A 58 -4.65 15.79 -19.46
C ASN A 58 -4.39 16.06 -20.95
N LYS A 59 -3.49 16.97 -21.26
CA LYS A 59 -3.09 17.29 -22.63
C LYS A 59 -2.42 16.08 -23.29
N THR A 60 -1.37 15.52 -22.66
CA THR A 60 -0.62 14.39 -23.21
C THR A 60 -1.51 13.18 -23.44
N ILE A 61 -2.38 12.86 -22.47
CA ILE A 61 -3.30 11.72 -22.61
C ILE A 61 -4.26 11.93 -23.79
N LYS A 62 -4.88 13.09 -23.88
CA LYS A 62 -5.89 13.38 -24.92
C LYS A 62 -5.30 13.48 -26.32
N GLU A 63 -4.16 14.16 -26.45
CA GLU A 63 -3.58 14.49 -27.75
C GLU A 63 -2.62 13.41 -28.27
N GLU A 64 -1.99 12.61 -27.38
CA GLU A 64 -0.97 11.64 -27.78
C GLU A 64 -1.40 10.19 -27.46
N PHE A 65 -1.68 9.87 -26.20
CA PHE A 65 -1.86 8.47 -25.79
C PHE A 65 -3.16 7.85 -26.28
N ILE A 66 -4.29 8.56 -26.16
CA ILE A 66 -5.58 8.06 -26.64
C ILE A 66 -5.57 7.80 -28.16
N PRO A 67 -5.10 8.76 -29.00
CA PRO A 67 -5.01 8.52 -30.45
C PRO A 67 -4.09 7.35 -30.81
N MET A 68 -2.95 7.20 -30.14
CA MET A 68 -2.02 6.09 -30.33
C MET A 68 -2.69 4.76 -29.99
N PHE A 69 -3.31 4.65 -28.82
CA PHE A 69 -3.99 3.46 -28.35
C PHE A 69 -5.16 3.05 -29.27
N LEU A 70 -5.98 4.00 -29.70
CA LEU A 70 -7.07 3.77 -30.68
C LEU A 70 -6.55 3.25 -32.02
N LYS A 71 -5.44 3.84 -32.50
CA LYS A 71 -4.80 3.39 -33.74
C LYS A 71 -4.33 1.94 -33.63
N ASP A 72 -3.68 1.58 -32.52
CA ASP A 72 -3.19 0.22 -32.31
C ASP A 72 -4.32 -0.80 -32.13
N ALA A 73 -5.37 -0.45 -31.37
CA ALA A 73 -6.55 -1.27 -31.21
C ALA A 73 -7.26 -1.57 -32.55
N LYS A 74 -7.37 -0.54 -33.42
CA LYS A 74 -7.91 -0.71 -34.78
C LYS A 74 -7.01 -1.57 -35.66
N ARG A 75 -5.68 -1.43 -35.54
CA ARG A 75 -4.71 -2.27 -36.29
C ARG A 75 -4.77 -3.72 -35.87
N LEU A 76 -5.03 -4.00 -34.59
CA LEU A 76 -5.29 -5.37 -34.10
C LEU A 76 -6.62 -5.94 -34.61
N GLY A 77 -7.46 -5.11 -35.22
CA GLY A 77 -8.73 -5.53 -35.81
C GLY A 77 -9.84 -5.74 -34.79
N LEU A 78 -9.79 -5.10 -33.60
CA LEU A 78 -10.86 -5.21 -32.62
C LEU A 78 -12.20 -4.76 -33.18
N SER A 79 -13.26 -5.54 -32.93
CA SER A 79 -14.63 -5.32 -33.46
C SER A 79 -15.46 -4.49 -32.47
N ALA A 80 -15.03 -3.26 -32.23
CA ALA A 80 -15.70 -2.35 -31.29
C ALA A 80 -16.64 -1.36 -32.03
N ASP A 81 -17.56 -0.80 -31.26
CA ASP A 81 -18.44 0.29 -31.71
C ASP A 81 -17.72 1.63 -31.52
N TRP A 82 -16.79 1.93 -32.41
CA TRP A 82 -15.85 3.06 -32.33
C TRP A 82 -16.53 4.43 -32.19
N ASN A 83 -17.78 4.58 -32.67
CA ASN A 83 -18.56 5.80 -32.52
C ASN A 83 -19.07 6.04 -31.09
N LEU A 84 -18.99 5.00 -30.24
CA LEU A 84 -19.39 5.05 -28.84
C LEU A 84 -18.17 5.09 -27.92
N PHE A 85 -17.05 5.59 -28.42
CA PHE A 85 -15.82 5.75 -27.65
C PHE A 85 -16.04 6.66 -26.44
N TYR A 86 -15.45 6.29 -25.30
CA TYR A 86 -15.40 7.10 -24.11
C TYR A 86 -14.03 7.00 -23.42
N SER A 87 -13.72 7.96 -22.55
CA SER A 87 -12.53 7.97 -21.73
C SER A 87 -12.91 8.20 -20.26
N THR A 88 -12.22 7.55 -19.33
CA THR A 88 -12.47 7.75 -17.88
C THR A 88 -12.18 9.17 -17.41
N ILE A 89 -11.43 9.97 -18.21
CA ILE A 89 -11.11 11.38 -17.92
C ILE A 89 -11.94 12.39 -18.73
N ASP A 90 -12.90 11.93 -19.55
CA ASP A 90 -13.79 12.86 -20.25
C ASP A 90 -14.77 13.56 -19.27
N GLU A 91 -15.39 14.62 -19.72
CA GLU A 91 -16.27 15.44 -18.88
C GLU A 91 -17.49 14.64 -18.39
N ARG A 92 -18.08 13.84 -19.27
CA ARG A 92 -19.24 13.01 -18.94
C ARG A 92 -18.91 11.96 -17.90
N SER A 93 -17.80 11.22 -18.09
CA SER A 93 -17.36 10.17 -17.16
C SER A 93 -17.03 10.73 -15.78
N ARG A 94 -16.33 11.87 -15.73
CA ARG A 94 -16.03 12.55 -14.46
C ARG A 94 -17.29 13.03 -13.74
N ARG A 95 -18.24 13.60 -14.48
CA ARG A 95 -19.52 14.05 -13.91
C ARG A 95 -20.30 12.88 -13.32
N ILE A 96 -20.47 11.78 -14.05
CA ILE A 96 -21.17 10.60 -13.57
C ILE A 96 -20.50 10.02 -12.32
N SER A 97 -19.18 9.95 -12.29
CA SER A 97 -18.42 9.48 -11.13
C SER A 97 -18.65 10.36 -9.90
N GLN A 98 -18.62 11.68 -10.06
CA GLN A 98 -18.88 12.62 -8.96
C GLN A 98 -20.33 12.58 -8.47
N GLU A 99 -21.30 12.47 -9.37
CA GLU A 99 -22.71 12.33 -9.03
C GLU A 99 -22.95 11.03 -8.24
N SER A 100 -22.34 9.93 -8.68
CA SER A 100 -22.39 8.63 -7.96
C SER A 100 -21.79 8.72 -6.55
N PHE A 101 -20.62 9.37 -6.41
CA PHE A 101 -20.00 9.57 -5.10
C PHE A 101 -20.92 10.36 -4.15
N ILE A 102 -21.51 11.46 -4.65
CA ILE A 102 -22.44 12.30 -3.85
C ILE A 102 -23.70 11.49 -3.43
N ASP A 103 -24.23 10.67 -4.32
CA ASP A 103 -25.38 9.81 -4.03
C ASP A 103 -25.06 8.77 -2.95
N LEU A 104 -23.89 8.11 -3.07
CA LEU A 104 -23.43 7.14 -2.07
C LEU A 104 -23.16 7.79 -0.72
N TYR A 105 -22.59 9.00 -0.71
CA TYR A 105 -22.38 9.77 0.52
C TYR A 105 -23.73 10.11 1.21
N LYS A 106 -24.71 10.59 0.44
CA LYS A 106 -26.07 10.87 0.98
C LYS A 106 -26.75 9.63 1.53
N LYS A 107 -26.48 8.46 0.98
CA LYS A 107 -26.98 7.17 1.45
C LYS A 107 -26.17 6.58 2.62
N GLY A 108 -25.16 7.28 3.12
CA GLY A 108 -24.29 6.84 4.21
C GLY A 108 -23.41 5.63 3.86
N ARG A 109 -23.18 5.38 2.57
CA ARG A 109 -22.32 4.28 2.09
C ARG A 109 -20.89 4.71 1.85
N GLU A 110 -20.66 6.01 1.66
CA GLU A 110 -19.36 6.63 1.60
C GLU A 110 -19.10 7.41 2.88
N TYR A 111 -17.96 7.17 3.53
CA TYR A 111 -17.58 7.84 4.77
C TYR A 111 -16.06 7.91 4.86
N ARG A 112 -15.58 8.91 5.60
CA ARG A 112 -14.15 9.07 5.86
C ARG A 112 -13.74 8.21 7.06
N THR A 113 -12.70 7.42 6.90
CA THR A 113 -12.10 6.63 7.98
C THR A 113 -10.57 6.67 7.88
N GLU A 114 -9.91 6.42 9.01
CA GLU A 114 -8.48 6.17 9.05
C GLU A 114 -8.21 4.68 8.90
N SER A 115 -7.39 4.33 7.92
CA SER A 115 -7.04 2.95 7.61
C SER A 115 -5.60 2.92 7.08
N PRO A 116 -4.80 1.90 7.43
CA PRO A 116 -3.49 1.74 6.83
C PRO A 116 -3.60 1.51 5.32
N SER A 117 -2.69 2.09 4.57
CA SER A 117 -2.58 1.92 3.12
C SER A 117 -1.13 1.67 2.74
N LEU A 118 -0.92 0.98 1.62
CA LEU A 118 0.41 0.83 1.04
C LEU A 118 0.91 2.19 0.56
N TRP A 119 2.11 2.54 0.97
CA TRP A 119 2.73 3.82 0.66
C TRP A 119 4.07 3.63 -0.03
N CYS A 120 4.25 4.24 -1.19
CA CYS A 120 5.54 4.28 -1.86
C CYS A 120 6.34 5.51 -1.44
N THR A 121 7.46 5.31 -0.75
CA THR A 121 8.34 6.42 -0.32
C THR A 121 9.04 7.11 -1.49
N GLY A 122 9.24 6.38 -2.59
CA GLY A 122 9.79 6.94 -3.83
C GLY A 122 8.79 7.83 -4.57
N CYS A 123 7.55 7.38 -4.72
CA CYS A 123 6.47 8.14 -5.37
C CYS A 123 5.82 9.16 -4.43
N GLN A 124 5.95 8.98 -3.12
CA GLN A 124 5.27 9.75 -2.06
C GLN A 124 3.75 9.78 -2.24
N THR A 125 3.20 8.61 -2.56
CA THR A 125 1.75 8.41 -2.71
C THR A 125 1.36 7.00 -2.28
N THR A 126 0.06 6.80 -2.05
CA THR A 126 -0.49 5.46 -1.89
C THR A 126 -0.42 4.70 -3.20
N ILE A 127 -0.20 3.39 -3.10
CA ILE A 127 -0.14 2.47 -4.24
C ILE A 127 -1.15 1.34 -4.05
N ALA A 128 -1.61 0.77 -5.16
CA ALA A 128 -2.46 -0.40 -5.15
C ALA A 128 -1.63 -1.67 -4.93
N GLN A 129 -2.27 -2.72 -4.41
CA GLN A 129 -1.58 -4.00 -4.17
C GLN A 129 -1.00 -4.60 -5.46
N VAL A 130 -1.66 -4.40 -6.61
CA VAL A 130 -1.20 -4.87 -7.92
C VAL A 130 0.09 -4.20 -8.40
N GLU A 131 0.48 -3.07 -7.79
CA GLU A 131 1.71 -2.33 -8.09
C GLU A 131 2.91 -2.81 -7.26
N LEU A 132 2.70 -3.78 -6.37
CA LEU A 132 3.79 -4.42 -5.61
C LEU A 132 4.45 -5.50 -6.44
N GLU A 133 5.77 -5.49 -6.41
CA GLU A 133 6.60 -6.56 -6.94
C GLU A 133 7.34 -7.25 -5.80
N ASP A 134 7.29 -8.58 -5.76
CA ASP A 134 8.05 -9.37 -4.80
C ASP A 134 9.52 -9.38 -5.21
N LYS A 135 10.39 -9.04 -4.26
CA LYS A 135 11.82 -9.05 -4.43
C LYS A 135 12.50 -9.77 -3.29
N GLU A 136 13.20 -10.83 -3.59
CA GLU A 136 14.04 -11.52 -2.62
C GLU A 136 15.30 -10.71 -2.29
N PHE A 137 15.60 -10.60 -1.02
CA PHE A 137 16.85 -10.03 -0.53
C PHE A 137 17.28 -10.70 0.77
N SER A 138 18.61 -10.76 0.97
CA SER A 138 19.16 -11.31 2.20
C SER A 138 18.81 -10.44 3.40
N SER A 139 18.31 -11.05 4.46
CA SER A 139 17.98 -10.41 5.73
C SER A 139 18.47 -11.25 6.89
N TYR A 140 18.55 -10.65 8.07
CA TYR A 140 18.99 -11.32 9.29
C TYR A 140 17.91 -11.18 10.36
N PHE A 141 17.75 -12.21 11.18
CA PHE A 141 17.08 -12.04 12.46
C PHE A 141 18.03 -11.36 13.43
N ASN A 142 17.54 -10.29 14.04
CA ASN A 142 18.25 -9.55 15.08
C ASN A 142 17.60 -9.89 16.41
N ASP A 143 18.36 -10.48 17.33
CA ASP A 143 17.91 -10.83 18.67
C ASP A 143 18.02 -9.61 19.57
N ILE A 144 16.87 -9.08 19.94
CA ILE A 144 16.75 -7.86 20.75
C ILE A 144 16.31 -8.21 22.15
N LYS A 145 17.06 -7.72 23.14
CA LYS A 145 16.79 -7.91 24.56
C LYS A 145 15.84 -6.85 25.08
N PHE A 146 14.68 -7.28 25.54
CA PHE A 146 13.72 -6.45 26.27
C PHE A 146 13.79 -6.77 27.77
N ASP A 147 13.72 -5.76 28.62
CA ASP A 147 13.63 -5.94 30.07
C ASP A 147 12.17 -6.10 30.50
N VAL A 148 11.89 -7.13 31.30
CA VAL A 148 10.59 -7.41 31.90
C VAL A 148 10.78 -7.59 33.40
N SER A 149 10.62 -6.52 34.16
CA SER A 149 10.78 -6.54 35.63
C SER A 149 12.14 -7.09 36.08
N GLY A 150 13.23 -6.66 35.41
CA GLY A 150 14.60 -7.08 35.71
C GLY A 150 15.01 -8.45 35.12
N LYS A 151 14.18 -9.02 34.26
CA LYS A 151 14.51 -10.24 33.50
C LYS A 151 14.51 -9.95 32.01
N GLU A 152 15.54 -10.42 31.33
CA GLU A 152 15.63 -10.27 29.87
C GLU A 152 14.74 -11.28 29.14
N ILE A 153 14.02 -10.83 28.12
CA ILE A 153 13.41 -11.68 27.09
C ILE A 153 14.00 -11.30 25.74
N ILE A 154 14.16 -12.27 24.86
CA ILE A 154 14.73 -12.07 23.53
C ILE A 154 13.61 -12.11 22.51
N VAL A 155 13.50 -11.04 21.72
CA VAL A 155 12.58 -10.91 20.58
C VAL A 155 13.39 -10.88 19.30
N ALA A 156 13.18 -11.86 18.43
CA ALA A 156 13.84 -11.91 17.12
C ALA A 156 13.05 -11.09 16.09
N THR A 157 13.71 -10.16 15.42
CA THR A 157 13.08 -9.34 14.36
C THR A 157 14.00 -9.17 13.15
N THR A 158 13.42 -9.06 11.97
CA THR A 158 14.14 -8.68 10.75
C THR A 158 14.14 -7.16 10.53
N ARG A 159 13.41 -6.41 11.37
CA ARG A 159 13.21 -4.96 11.22
C ARG A 159 13.46 -4.19 12.52
N PRO A 160 14.71 -4.18 13.03
CA PRO A 160 15.03 -3.49 14.30
C PRO A 160 14.76 -1.98 14.24
N GLU A 161 14.80 -1.36 13.07
CA GLU A 161 14.47 0.04 12.86
C GLU A 161 13.05 0.41 13.26
N LEU A 162 12.15 -0.54 13.44
CA LEU A 162 10.78 -0.30 13.89
C LEU A 162 10.61 -0.29 15.42
N LEU A 163 11.66 -0.52 16.20
CA LEU A 163 11.62 -0.45 17.67
C LEU A 163 10.91 0.79 18.22
N PRO A 164 11.15 2.03 17.73
CA PRO A 164 10.46 3.22 18.23
C PRO A 164 8.94 3.19 18.04
N ALA A 165 8.44 2.40 17.07
CA ALA A 165 7.02 2.19 16.84
C ALA A 165 6.45 0.94 17.55
N CYS A 166 7.24 0.28 18.41
CA CYS A 166 6.74 -0.85 19.19
C CYS A 166 5.58 -0.41 20.09
N VAL A 167 4.48 -1.14 20.07
CA VAL A 167 3.25 -0.85 20.82
C VAL A 167 2.78 -2.00 21.70
N ALA A 168 3.24 -3.21 21.42
CA ALA A 168 2.97 -4.40 22.22
C ALA A 168 3.98 -5.51 21.90
N ILE A 169 4.07 -6.48 22.79
CA ILE A 169 4.76 -7.76 22.55
C ILE A 169 3.71 -8.87 22.61
N PHE A 170 3.77 -9.80 21.65
CA PHE A 170 2.84 -10.93 21.60
C PHE A 170 3.56 -12.26 21.73
N TYR A 171 2.90 -13.23 22.41
CA TYR A 171 3.30 -14.61 22.47
C TYR A 171 2.10 -15.54 22.28
N ASN A 172 2.35 -16.77 21.83
CA ASN A 172 1.28 -17.75 21.65
C ASN A 172 0.83 -18.30 23.02
N PRO A 173 -0.49 -18.33 23.34
CA PRO A 173 -0.99 -18.84 24.61
C PRO A 173 -0.65 -20.31 24.89
N SER A 174 -0.35 -21.10 23.86
CA SER A 174 0.09 -22.50 23.97
C SER A 174 1.57 -22.64 24.31
N ASP A 175 2.36 -21.56 24.13
CA ASP A 175 3.78 -21.57 24.45
C ASP A 175 4.02 -21.47 25.95
N LYS A 176 4.50 -22.58 26.52
CA LYS A 176 4.74 -22.71 27.97
C LYS A 176 5.89 -21.79 28.43
N ARG A 177 6.83 -21.45 27.56
CA ARG A 177 8.00 -20.60 27.88
C ARG A 177 7.61 -19.22 28.41
N TYR A 178 6.52 -18.67 27.89
CA TYR A 178 6.10 -17.28 28.11
C TYR A 178 4.85 -17.10 28.98
N LYS A 179 4.30 -18.18 29.55
CA LYS A 179 3.09 -18.13 30.40
C LYS A 179 3.17 -17.13 31.56
N ASN A 180 4.36 -16.97 32.15
CA ASN A 180 4.61 -16.06 33.28
C ASN A 180 4.72 -14.57 32.87
N LEU A 181 4.61 -14.27 31.59
CA LEU A 181 4.69 -12.89 31.07
C LEU A 181 3.32 -12.22 30.95
N LYS A 182 2.23 -12.95 31.15
CA LYS A 182 0.87 -12.42 31.05
C LYS A 182 0.67 -11.17 31.93
N GLY A 183 0.23 -10.07 31.32
CA GLY A 183 -0.08 -8.82 32.02
C GLY A 183 1.13 -8.03 32.50
N LYS A 184 2.34 -8.41 32.12
CA LYS A 184 3.56 -7.64 32.40
C LYS A 184 3.80 -6.62 31.32
N MET A 185 4.64 -5.64 31.67
CA MET A 185 5.16 -4.63 30.74
C MET A 185 6.59 -4.99 30.36
N ALA A 186 6.96 -4.73 29.13
CA ALA A 186 8.32 -4.86 28.64
C ALA A 186 8.89 -3.48 28.30
N LYS A 187 10.10 -3.22 28.73
CA LYS A 187 10.82 -1.99 28.40
C LYS A 187 11.50 -2.14 27.05
N VAL A 188 11.14 -1.27 26.11
CA VAL A 188 11.73 -1.25 24.77
C VAL A 188 13.15 -0.71 24.87
N PRO A 189 14.16 -1.50 24.43
CA PRO A 189 15.55 -1.06 24.49
C PRO A 189 15.80 0.16 23.62
N LEU A 190 16.83 0.93 23.93
CA LEU A 190 17.24 2.19 23.30
C LEU A 190 16.28 3.37 23.50
N PHE A 191 14.97 3.14 23.50
CA PHE A 191 13.93 4.17 23.57
C PHE A 191 13.27 4.29 24.96
N ASN A 192 13.53 3.36 25.86
CA ASN A 192 13.19 3.41 27.30
C ASN A 192 11.71 3.60 27.66
N PHE A 193 10.76 3.33 26.75
CA PHE A 193 9.34 3.29 27.08
C PHE A 193 8.86 1.86 27.29
N GLU A 194 7.71 1.69 27.92
CA GLU A 194 7.12 0.38 28.21
C GLU A 194 5.95 0.05 27.30
N VAL A 195 5.80 -1.24 26.97
CA VAL A 195 4.71 -1.81 26.16
C VAL A 195 4.12 -3.02 26.84
N PRO A 196 2.80 -3.29 26.68
CA PRO A 196 2.17 -4.46 27.28
C PRO A 196 2.61 -5.75 26.59
N ILE A 197 2.71 -6.83 27.38
CA ILE A 197 2.88 -8.20 26.86
C ILE A 197 1.51 -8.87 26.81
N MET A 198 1.13 -9.27 25.62
CA MET A 198 -0.18 -9.81 25.30
C MET A 198 -0.07 -11.23 24.71
N LYS A 199 -1.18 -11.94 24.64
CA LYS A 199 -1.25 -13.29 24.04
C LYS A 199 -2.11 -13.25 22.79
N ASP A 200 -1.63 -13.92 21.74
CA ASP A 200 -2.43 -14.15 20.52
C ASP A 200 -2.02 -15.46 19.86
N SER A 201 -3.00 -16.27 19.42
CA SER A 201 -2.77 -17.55 18.75
C SER A 201 -2.16 -17.42 17.35
N ALA A 202 -2.18 -16.23 16.76
CA ALA A 202 -1.54 -15.96 15.48
C ALA A 202 -0.01 -15.94 15.56
N VAL A 203 0.58 -15.88 16.77
CA VAL A 203 2.04 -15.97 16.92
C VAL A 203 2.51 -17.40 16.63
N ASP A 204 3.42 -17.53 15.67
CA ASP A 204 4.07 -18.79 15.35
C ASP A 204 5.17 -19.09 16.39
N ILE A 205 5.02 -20.22 17.11
CA ILE A 205 5.91 -20.64 18.20
C ILE A 205 7.31 -21.00 17.68
N GLU A 206 7.39 -21.50 16.45
CA GLU A 206 8.63 -21.96 15.82
C GLU A 206 9.38 -20.84 15.08
N LYS A 207 8.75 -19.69 14.86
CA LYS A 207 9.37 -18.58 14.15
C LYS A 207 10.18 -17.70 15.11
N GLY A 208 11.49 -17.56 14.85
CA GLY A 208 12.40 -16.79 15.70
C GLY A 208 12.43 -17.31 17.12
N THR A 209 12.16 -16.48 18.10
CA THR A 209 12.09 -16.87 19.51
C THR A 209 10.69 -17.31 19.98
N GLY A 210 9.68 -17.27 19.09
CA GLY A 210 8.28 -17.57 19.43
C GLY A 210 7.57 -16.44 20.21
N ILE A 211 8.24 -15.30 20.34
CA ILE A 211 7.68 -14.04 20.88
C ILE A 211 8.02 -12.91 19.93
N VAL A 212 7.06 -12.05 19.66
CA VAL A 212 7.18 -11.03 18.60
C VAL A 212 6.82 -9.63 19.11
N MET A 213 7.50 -8.61 18.62
CA MET A 213 7.10 -7.23 18.84
C MET A 213 6.09 -6.81 17.76
N CYS A 214 5.06 -6.09 18.15
CA CYS A 214 4.12 -5.44 17.25
C CYS A 214 4.50 -3.97 17.09
N CYS A 215 4.78 -3.55 15.87
CA CYS A 215 5.26 -2.21 15.55
C CYS A 215 4.27 -1.47 14.67
N THR A 216 3.08 -1.25 15.17
CA THR A 216 1.96 -0.53 14.53
C THR A 216 1.57 -1.17 13.19
N PHE A 217 2.24 -0.83 12.08
CA PHE A 217 1.97 -1.31 10.72
C PHE A 217 3.22 -1.97 10.11
N GLY A 218 3.97 -2.73 10.91
CA GLY A 218 5.19 -3.40 10.46
C GLY A 218 4.94 -4.44 9.38
N ASP A 219 3.87 -5.22 9.53
CA ASP A 219 3.40 -6.20 8.55
C ASP A 219 1.87 -6.39 8.64
N GLN A 220 1.33 -7.36 7.91
CA GLN A 220 -0.10 -7.67 7.90
C GLN A 220 -0.61 -8.09 9.28
N THR A 221 0.15 -8.89 10.01
CA THR A 221 -0.20 -9.36 11.35
C THR A 221 -0.26 -8.21 12.36
N ASP A 222 0.68 -7.28 12.28
CA ASP A 222 0.70 -6.06 13.08
C ASP A 222 -0.57 -5.21 12.87
N MET A 223 -1.02 -5.07 11.62
CA MET A 223 -2.27 -4.36 11.29
C MET A 223 -3.50 -5.04 11.88
N GLU A 224 -3.56 -6.37 11.82
CA GLU A 224 -4.65 -7.15 12.41
C GLU A 224 -4.68 -7.00 13.93
N TRP A 225 -3.54 -7.06 14.61
CA TRP A 225 -3.44 -6.85 16.04
C TRP A 225 -3.78 -5.41 16.44
N GLN A 226 -3.30 -4.42 15.69
CA GLN A 226 -3.65 -3.03 15.93
C GLN A 226 -5.16 -2.84 15.93
N LYS A 227 -5.87 -3.37 14.93
CA LYS A 227 -7.33 -3.30 14.82
C LYS A 227 -8.03 -4.09 15.92
N LYS A 228 -7.60 -5.33 16.18
CA LYS A 228 -8.21 -6.27 17.15
C LYS A 228 -8.09 -5.75 18.58
N TYR A 229 -6.94 -5.23 18.95
CA TYR A 229 -6.63 -4.80 20.31
C TYR A 229 -6.67 -3.29 20.49
N LYS A 230 -7.02 -2.52 19.44
CA LYS A 230 -7.06 -1.05 19.43
C LYS A 230 -5.75 -0.44 19.94
N LEU A 231 -4.62 -0.98 19.46
CA LEU A 231 -3.30 -0.52 19.86
C LEU A 231 -3.04 0.90 19.34
N PRO A 232 -2.21 1.69 20.05
CA PRO A 232 -1.86 3.02 19.58
C PRO A 232 -1.12 2.98 18.25
N ILE A 233 -1.20 4.08 17.48
CA ILE A 233 -0.50 4.23 16.21
C ILE A 233 0.74 5.08 16.45
N LYS A 234 1.91 4.54 16.10
CA LYS A 234 3.21 5.22 16.14
C LYS A 234 3.88 5.09 14.77
N ASN A 235 4.23 6.20 14.16
CA ASN A 235 4.89 6.21 12.85
C ASN A 235 6.41 6.40 13.03
N ALA A 236 7.18 5.32 12.86
CA ALA A 236 8.64 5.37 12.89
C ALA A 236 9.26 5.86 11.59
N VAL A 237 8.50 5.89 10.50
CA VAL A 237 9.00 6.22 9.16
C VAL A 237 8.18 7.36 8.56
N GLU A 238 8.85 8.37 8.05
CA GLU A 238 8.27 9.50 7.34
C GLU A 238 7.86 9.14 5.89
N LYS A 239 7.09 10.01 5.25
CA LYS A 239 6.58 9.79 3.89
C LYS A 239 7.68 9.63 2.84
N ASP A 240 8.86 10.19 3.06
CA ASP A 240 10.03 10.08 2.17
C ASP A 240 10.92 8.86 2.46
N GLY A 241 10.53 8.03 3.45
CA GLY A 241 11.27 6.83 3.85
C GLY A 241 12.43 7.09 4.80
N THR A 242 12.49 8.26 5.43
CA THR A 242 13.43 8.53 6.51
C THR A 242 12.79 8.18 7.86
N MET A 243 13.63 7.99 8.88
CA MET A 243 13.17 7.74 10.25
C MET A 243 12.57 9.02 10.83
N SER A 244 11.41 8.90 11.47
CA SER A 244 10.69 10.01 12.09
C SER A 244 11.32 10.48 13.40
N SER A 245 10.80 11.57 13.95
CA SER A 245 11.27 12.18 15.20
C SER A 245 11.16 11.24 16.42
N ILE A 246 10.24 10.27 16.46
CA ILE A 246 10.14 9.30 17.56
C ILE A 246 11.35 8.34 17.60
N SER A 247 12.16 8.30 16.56
CA SER A 247 13.40 7.53 16.49
C SER A 247 14.59 8.23 17.15
N GLU A 248 14.38 9.40 17.76
CA GLU A 248 15.38 10.18 18.52
C GLU A 248 16.66 10.42 17.71
N LYS A 249 17.81 9.92 18.20
CA LYS A 249 19.13 10.07 17.52
C LYS A 249 19.22 9.43 16.15
N TYR A 250 18.25 8.60 15.75
CA TYR A 250 18.18 7.99 14.43
C TYR A 250 17.24 8.73 13.47
N SER A 251 16.58 9.81 13.93
CA SER A 251 15.70 10.65 13.10
C SER A 251 16.44 11.19 11.88
N GLY A 252 15.74 11.20 10.73
CA GLY A 252 16.28 11.64 9.43
C GLY A 252 17.18 10.64 8.72
N LEU A 253 17.58 9.53 9.34
CA LEU A 253 18.32 8.47 8.65
C LEU A 253 17.40 7.70 7.70
N LYS A 254 17.92 7.21 6.59
CA LYS A 254 17.20 6.25 5.75
C LYS A 254 17.00 4.93 6.51
N ILE A 255 15.88 4.24 6.25
CA ILE A 255 15.48 3.00 6.94
C ILE A 255 16.64 1.98 7.00
N LEU A 256 17.32 1.72 5.88
CA LEU A 256 18.41 0.73 5.83
C LEU A 256 19.64 1.16 6.64
N ASP A 257 19.91 2.45 6.73
CA ASP A 257 21.02 2.98 7.54
C ASP A 257 20.68 2.94 9.03
N ALA A 258 19.43 3.23 9.40
CA ALA A 258 18.93 3.09 10.77
C ALA A 258 18.98 1.61 11.21
N ARG A 259 18.56 0.66 10.36
CA ARG A 259 18.61 -0.78 10.64
C ARG A 259 20.01 -1.28 11.00
N LYS A 260 21.05 -0.72 10.39
CA LYS A 260 22.44 -1.07 10.68
C LYS A 260 23.00 -0.44 11.96
N LYS A 261 22.37 0.65 12.44
CA LYS A 261 22.85 1.42 13.60
C LYS A 261 22.09 1.09 14.88
N ILE A 262 20.92 0.51 14.76
CA ILE A 262 20.10 0.02 15.86
C ILE A 262 20.47 -1.41 16.20
#